data_b327be522e98fe14ecc16bfeb06616cd
#
_entry.id   b327be522e98fe14ecc16bfeb06616cd
#
_cell.length_a   1.000
_cell.length_b   1.000
_cell.length_c   1.000
_cell.angle_alpha   90.00
_cell.angle_beta   90.00
_cell.angle_gamma   90.00
#
_symmetry.space_group_name_H-M   'P 1'
#
loop_
_entity.id
_entity.type
_entity.pdbx_description
1 polymer ?
#
loop_
_entity_poly.entity_id
_entity_poly.type
_entity_poly.pdbx_seq_one_letter_code
_entity_poly.pdbx_strand_id
1 'polypeptide(L)'
;MAGSLIPRVACGTALGLILLLPGAARAGAAEDAGAFPVTISVDASRRVGATRPAWRYFGADEPNYSYMEHGAKLMKELGGLGPHGAYFRTHNLLTSGDGTPALKWGSTNAYTEDAQGRPVYDWTILDRILDNQLRCGVKPYVQIGFMPQALSVKPEPYRHHWTPKAKYDEIYTGWAYPPKDYGTWGELVFQWTKHCVEKYGRAEVETWWWEVWNEPNIGYWRGTPQEFHKLYDYAADAVKRALPTARVGGPETAGGPGGKFMAEFFEHCLRGTNYATGKVGSPLDFISFHAKGAPRFVEGHVRMGVSNELRDVNAAFSLIAKYPELKDKPIVIGECDPDGCAACQGPHLGYRNTTMYSSYTAASFARVYELADRHGVNLEGILTWAFTFEDQPYFAGFRQLASNGIDLPVLNVFRMFGKMEGDRVAVISTAAAGLDAMLKDGVRAATPDVHAIASLTGKRLAVLAWHYHDDDVPGPSADLDLKLVGLPVEKGAATVREYRIDHDHSNAHTAWLAMGSPPLPTAEQYAALERAGQLATLGEPAALKVENHSAIVQVTLPRQAVSLFTIEWQ
;
A
#
# COMPACT_ATOMS: atom_id res chain seq x y z
N MET A 1 14.29 -11.10 -80.16
CA MET A 1 13.33 -10.38 -81.04
C MET A 1 12.49 -9.57 -80.06
N ALA A 2 12.81 -8.40 -79.77
CA ALA A 2 12.44 -7.10 -80.39
C ALA A 2 10.94 -6.84 -80.28
N GLY A 3 10.59 -5.80 -79.54
CA GLY A 3 9.25 -5.20 -79.56
C GLY A 3 9.05 -4.17 -78.45
N SER A 4 9.68 -3.00 -78.64
CA SER A 4 9.42 -1.76 -77.89
C SER A 4 8.01 -1.22 -78.23
N LEU A 5 7.40 -0.51 -77.27
CA LEU A 5 6.67 0.73 -77.49
C LEU A 5 6.23 1.40 -76.17
N ILE A 6 6.68 2.62 -76.01
CA ILE A 6 6.31 3.68 -75.06
C ILE A 6 5.39 4.66 -75.89
N PRO A 7 4.72 5.67 -75.30
CA PRO A 7 3.93 5.90 -74.08
C PRO A 7 2.53 6.50 -74.36
N ARG A 8 1.70 6.65 -73.31
CA ARG A 8 0.70 7.76 -73.31
C ARG A 8 0.46 8.28 -71.89
N VAL A 9 0.76 9.53 -71.71
CA VAL A 9 0.43 10.40 -70.60
C VAL A 9 -1.09 10.61 -70.54
N ALA A 10 -1.70 10.42 -69.41
CA ALA A 10 -3.00 10.96 -69.07
C ALA A 10 -2.96 11.63 -67.68
N CYS A 11 -3.20 12.91 -67.70
CA CYS A 11 -3.38 13.82 -66.59
C CYS A 11 -4.63 13.41 -65.83
N GLY A 12 -4.52 13.15 -64.53
CA GLY A 12 -5.63 12.83 -63.65
C GLY A 12 -5.47 13.59 -62.34
N THR A 13 -6.37 14.50 -62.12
CA THR A 13 -6.58 15.39 -60.99
C THR A 13 -6.42 14.71 -59.64
N ALA A 14 -5.50 15.26 -58.82
CA ALA A 14 -5.34 14.91 -57.42
C ALA A 14 -6.53 15.46 -56.63
N LEU A 15 -7.41 14.58 -56.16
CA LEU A 15 -8.35 14.87 -55.07
C LEU A 15 -7.61 14.69 -53.78
N GLY A 16 -7.30 15.81 -53.10
CA GLY A 16 -6.74 15.81 -51.75
C GLY A 16 -7.79 15.29 -50.76
N LEU A 17 -7.56 14.09 -50.27
CA LEU A 17 -8.29 13.55 -49.12
C LEU A 17 -7.75 14.23 -47.85
N ILE A 18 -8.46 15.25 -47.36
CA ILE A 18 -8.21 15.83 -46.05
C ILE A 18 -8.67 14.81 -45.01
N LEU A 19 -7.74 14.06 -44.44
CA LEU A 19 -7.95 13.30 -43.23
C LEU A 19 -8.16 14.29 -42.05
N LEU A 20 -9.42 14.55 -41.73
CA LEU A 20 -9.79 15.15 -40.45
C LEU A 20 -9.43 14.16 -39.34
N LEU A 21 -8.29 14.40 -38.70
CA LEU A 21 -8.00 13.83 -37.40
C LEU A 21 -9.11 14.30 -36.44
N PRO A 22 -9.74 13.39 -35.64
CA PRO A 22 -10.66 13.83 -34.61
C PRO A 22 -9.89 14.70 -33.65
N GLY A 23 -10.29 15.96 -33.56
CA GLY A 23 -9.73 16.91 -32.63
C GLY A 23 -9.75 16.31 -31.21
N ALA A 24 -8.62 16.37 -30.53
CA ALA A 24 -8.57 16.18 -29.08
C ALA A 24 -9.61 17.11 -28.47
N ALA A 25 -10.67 16.52 -27.94
CA ALA A 25 -11.62 17.25 -27.11
C ALA A 25 -10.80 17.85 -25.96
N ARG A 26 -10.61 19.16 -25.99
CA ARG A 26 -10.24 19.92 -24.81
C ARG A 26 -11.25 19.51 -23.75
N ALA A 27 -10.77 18.94 -22.65
CA ALA A 27 -11.54 18.85 -21.43
C ALA A 27 -11.99 20.27 -21.12
N GLY A 28 -13.25 20.58 -21.44
CA GLY A 28 -13.85 21.84 -21.05
C GLY A 28 -13.78 21.91 -19.53
N ALA A 29 -13.36 23.05 -19.01
CA ALA A 29 -13.57 23.38 -17.61
C ALA A 29 -15.01 22.97 -17.29
N ALA A 30 -15.19 22.06 -16.31
CA ALA A 30 -16.52 21.74 -15.80
C ALA A 30 -17.14 23.07 -15.38
N GLU A 31 -18.32 23.39 -15.94
CA GLU A 31 -19.12 24.50 -15.42
C GLU A 31 -19.15 24.36 -13.90
N ASP A 32 -18.85 25.45 -13.22
CA ASP A 32 -18.76 25.58 -11.77
C ASP A 32 -20.13 25.20 -11.16
N ALA A 33 -20.34 23.91 -10.96
CA ALA A 33 -21.42 23.45 -10.08
C ALA A 33 -21.02 23.96 -8.70
N GLY A 34 -21.66 25.06 -8.28
CA GLY A 34 -21.24 25.86 -7.14
C GLY A 34 -20.87 25.01 -5.92
N ALA A 35 -19.79 25.40 -5.24
CA ALA A 35 -19.29 24.68 -4.07
C ALA A 35 -20.43 24.47 -3.04
N PHE A 36 -20.40 23.35 -2.32
CA PHE A 36 -21.40 23.03 -1.31
C PHE A 36 -20.84 23.18 0.11
N PRO A 37 -21.65 23.67 1.08
CA PRO A 37 -21.14 23.91 2.42
C PRO A 37 -20.95 22.61 3.21
N VAL A 38 -19.82 22.49 3.89
CA VAL A 38 -19.49 21.38 4.80
C VAL A 38 -18.97 21.94 6.11
N THR A 39 -19.46 21.43 7.24
CA THR A 39 -18.87 21.68 8.54
C THR A 39 -18.20 20.41 9.06
N ILE A 40 -16.91 20.50 9.38
CA ILE A 40 -16.17 19.48 10.15
C ILE A 40 -15.90 20.05 11.54
N SER A 41 -16.42 19.41 12.58
CA SER A 41 -16.18 19.77 13.98
C SER A 41 -15.17 18.82 14.59
N VAL A 42 -14.06 19.36 15.11
CA VAL A 42 -13.01 18.63 15.83
C VAL A 42 -13.05 19.01 17.30
N ASP A 43 -13.33 18.06 18.17
CA ASP A 43 -13.34 18.29 19.63
C ASP A 43 -12.02 17.81 20.24
N ALA A 44 -11.09 18.73 20.45
CA ALA A 44 -9.76 18.47 20.99
C ALA A 44 -9.79 18.02 22.47
N SER A 45 -10.88 18.24 23.19
CA SER A 45 -11.06 17.78 24.57
C SER A 45 -11.48 16.30 24.66
N ARG A 46 -12.11 15.77 23.58
CA ARG A 46 -12.68 14.42 23.55
C ARG A 46 -11.72 13.45 22.85
N ARG A 47 -10.92 12.75 23.62
CA ARG A 47 -10.03 11.70 23.12
C ARG A 47 -10.80 10.42 22.82
N VAL A 48 -10.45 9.77 21.68
CA VAL A 48 -11.10 8.54 21.20
C VAL A 48 -10.13 7.36 21.13
N GLY A 49 -8.85 7.56 21.41
CA GLY A 49 -7.81 6.54 21.45
C GLY A 49 -6.44 7.08 21.07
N ALA A 50 -5.42 6.25 21.16
CA ALA A 50 -4.08 6.62 20.70
C ALA A 50 -4.01 6.70 19.17
N THR A 51 -3.23 7.63 18.65
CA THR A 51 -2.87 7.66 17.22
C THR A 51 -1.80 6.60 16.99
N ARG A 52 -2.23 5.38 16.62
CA ARG A 52 -1.29 4.33 16.22
C ARG A 52 -0.81 4.62 14.81
N PRO A 53 0.50 4.58 14.51
CA PRO A 53 1.01 4.82 13.16
C PRO A 53 0.84 3.58 12.26
N ALA A 54 -0.40 3.09 12.12
CA ALA A 54 -0.69 1.87 11.36
C ALA A 54 -0.36 2.02 9.85
N TRP A 55 -0.26 3.24 9.34
CA TRP A 55 0.09 3.59 7.97
C TRP A 55 1.54 3.28 7.55
N ARG A 56 2.43 2.98 8.48
CA ARG A 56 3.90 2.87 8.27
C ARG A 56 4.38 1.55 7.66
N TYR A 57 3.50 0.80 7.04
CA TYR A 57 3.79 -0.50 6.44
C TYR A 57 3.70 -0.42 4.92
N PHE A 58 4.74 -0.89 4.23
CA PHE A 58 4.86 -0.88 2.78
C PHE A 58 5.35 -2.23 2.28
N GLY A 59 5.19 -2.51 0.97
CA GLY A 59 5.68 -3.76 0.43
C GLY A 59 5.78 -3.80 -1.09
N ALA A 60 6.44 -4.84 -1.60
CA ALA A 60 6.64 -5.08 -3.04
C ALA A 60 6.88 -6.56 -3.36
N ASP A 61 6.52 -6.96 -4.59
CA ASP A 61 6.86 -8.27 -5.15
C ASP A 61 8.38 -8.41 -5.42
N GLU A 62 9.05 -7.30 -5.72
CA GLU A 62 10.41 -7.23 -6.26
C GLU A 62 11.44 -6.79 -5.21
N PRO A 63 11.95 -7.68 -4.34
CA PRO A 63 12.87 -7.31 -3.26
C PRO A 63 14.17 -6.70 -3.78
N ASN A 64 14.60 -7.10 -4.98
CA ASN A 64 15.84 -6.64 -5.60
C ASN A 64 15.77 -5.17 -6.06
N TYR A 65 14.57 -4.59 -6.26
CA TYR A 65 14.43 -3.15 -6.52
C TYR A 65 14.86 -2.30 -5.32
N SER A 66 14.78 -2.82 -4.09
CA SER A 66 15.08 -2.04 -2.88
C SER A 66 16.47 -1.39 -2.88
N TYR A 67 17.45 -1.97 -3.55
CA TYR A 67 18.82 -1.46 -3.64
C TYR A 67 19.20 -0.90 -5.04
N MET A 68 18.26 -0.84 -5.99
CA MET A 68 18.42 -0.16 -7.27
C MET A 68 18.24 1.35 -7.13
N GLU A 69 18.47 2.12 -8.17
CA GLU A 69 18.56 3.58 -8.11
C GLU A 69 17.32 4.23 -7.51
N HIS A 70 16.15 4.00 -8.11
CA HIS A 70 14.90 4.63 -7.67
C HIS A 70 14.33 3.94 -6.43
N GLY A 71 14.52 2.63 -6.31
CA GLY A 71 14.12 1.88 -5.12
C GLY A 71 14.90 2.31 -3.87
N ALA A 72 16.22 2.51 -3.96
CA ALA A 72 17.02 2.98 -2.84
C ALA A 72 16.66 4.42 -2.43
N LYS A 73 16.34 5.29 -3.42
CA LYS A 73 15.84 6.64 -3.16
C LYS A 73 14.53 6.58 -2.37
N LEU A 74 13.54 5.85 -2.89
CA LEU A 74 12.24 5.73 -2.24
C LEU A 74 12.33 5.05 -0.86
N MET A 75 13.16 4.02 -0.71
CA MET A 75 13.39 3.36 0.59
C MET A 75 13.86 4.35 1.65
N LYS A 76 14.77 5.27 1.29
CA LYS A 76 15.24 6.34 2.18
C LYS A 76 14.10 7.32 2.54
N GLU A 77 13.23 7.63 1.58
CA GLU A 77 12.06 8.50 1.84
C GLU A 77 11.06 7.82 2.78
N LEU A 78 10.80 6.51 2.61
CA LEU A 78 9.94 5.74 3.52
C LEU A 78 10.48 5.74 4.95
N GLY A 79 11.79 5.57 5.13
CA GLY A 79 12.41 5.65 6.46
C GLY A 79 12.33 7.02 7.11
N GLY A 80 12.19 8.09 6.30
CA GLY A 80 12.06 9.48 6.75
C GLY A 80 10.62 9.98 6.95
N LEU A 81 9.58 9.15 6.75
CA LEU A 81 8.18 9.59 6.79
C LEU A 81 7.72 10.07 8.17
N GLY A 82 8.31 9.60 9.24
CA GLY A 82 7.96 10.02 10.59
C GLY A 82 8.87 9.40 11.67
N PRO A 83 8.69 9.79 12.93
CA PRO A 83 9.58 9.38 14.03
C PRO A 83 9.51 7.90 14.38
N HIS A 84 8.48 7.19 13.92
CA HIS A 84 8.26 5.78 14.24
C HIS A 84 8.97 4.82 13.28
N GLY A 85 9.65 5.33 12.23
CA GLY A 85 10.20 4.53 11.13
C GLY A 85 9.11 3.84 10.31
N ALA A 86 9.51 3.04 9.34
CA ALA A 86 8.63 2.26 8.50
C ALA A 86 8.99 0.77 8.54
N TYR A 87 8.05 -0.09 8.12
CA TYR A 87 8.29 -1.50 7.85
C TYR A 87 8.16 -1.77 6.35
N PHE A 88 8.94 -2.73 5.83
CA PHE A 88 8.87 -3.10 4.43
C PHE A 88 8.78 -4.61 4.26
N ARG A 89 7.66 -5.07 3.72
CA ARG A 89 7.36 -6.46 3.41
C ARG A 89 7.74 -6.76 1.98
N THR A 90 8.45 -7.85 1.74
CA THR A 90 8.82 -8.25 0.38
C THR A 90 8.52 -9.72 0.15
N HIS A 91 8.01 -10.04 -1.03
CA HIS A 91 7.99 -11.39 -1.55
C HIS A 91 9.40 -11.87 -1.93
N ASN A 92 9.52 -13.13 -2.30
CA ASN A 92 10.69 -13.70 -2.98
C ASN A 92 12.01 -13.69 -2.19
N LEU A 93 11.98 -13.57 -0.86
CA LEU A 93 13.21 -13.59 -0.04
C LEU A 93 13.93 -14.95 -0.02
N LEU A 94 13.23 -16.06 -0.33
CA LEU A 94 13.83 -17.41 -0.43
C LEU A 94 13.74 -17.98 -1.85
N THR A 95 13.22 -17.22 -2.82
CA THR A 95 13.11 -17.64 -4.22
C THR A 95 14.49 -17.79 -4.85
N SER A 96 14.73 -18.92 -5.52
CA SER A 96 15.99 -19.22 -6.19
C SER A 96 16.20 -18.37 -7.45
N GLY A 97 17.40 -17.85 -7.62
CA GLY A 97 17.83 -17.06 -8.77
C GLY A 97 19.01 -16.16 -8.45
N ASP A 98 19.42 -15.36 -9.41
CA ASP A 98 20.65 -14.55 -9.37
C ASP A 98 20.46 -13.11 -8.86
N GLY A 99 19.27 -12.78 -8.36
CA GLY A 99 18.94 -11.42 -7.93
C GLY A 99 18.56 -10.47 -9.07
N THR A 100 18.45 -10.94 -10.32
CA THR A 100 17.97 -10.13 -11.44
C THR A 100 16.46 -9.91 -11.30
N PRO A 101 15.99 -8.67 -11.09
CA PRO A 101 14.57 -8.38 -10.94
C PRO A 101 13.84 -8.39 -12.28
N ALA A 102 12.53 -8.61 -12.20
CA ALA A 102 11.58 -8.35 -13.28
C ALA A 102 10.23 -8.02 -12.65
N LEU A 103 9.26 -7.59 -13.45
CA LEU A 103 7.89 -7.37 -12.95
C LEU A 103 7.36 -8.67 -12.30
N LYS A 104 6.87 -8.56 -11.07
CA LYS A 104 6.37 -9.65 -10.21
C LYS A 104 7.39 -10.76 -9.95
N TRP A 105 8.67 -10.46 -10.00
CA TRP A 105 9.75 -11.40 -9.77
C TRP A 105 10.92 -10.80 -8.99
N GLY A 106 11.47 -11.60 -8.09
CA GLY A 106 12.73 -11.35 -7.43
C GLY A 106 13.35 -12.66 -6.99
N SER A 107 14.60 -12.65 -6.55
CA SER A 107 15.29 -13.85 -6.10
C SER A 107 16.51 -13.53 -5.26
N THR A 108 16.91 -14.48 -4.42
CA THR A 108 18.07 -14.33 -3.53
C THR A 108 19.03 -15.50 -3.59
N ASN A 109 18.58 -16.65 -4.08
CA ASN A 109 19.31 -17.92 -4.09
C ASN A 109 19.81 -18.37 -2.71
N ALA A 110 19.04 -18.03 -1.66
CA ALA A 110 19.41 -18.29 -0.27
C ALA A 110 19.60 -19.79 0.07
N TYR A 111 19.02 -20.68 -0.73
CA TYR A 111 19.13 -22.13 -0.58
C TYR A 111 19.39 -22.83 -1.90
N THR A 112 20.42 -23.67 -1.91
CA THR A 112 20.71 -24.63 -2.99
C THR A 112 21.16 -25.96 -2.38
N GLU A 113 21.39 -26.97 -3.21
CA GLU A 113 21.91 -28.25 -2.82
C GLU A 113 23.21 -28.53 -3.59
N ASP A 114 24.22 -29.12 -2.92
CA ASP A 114 25.44 -29.59 -3.58
C ASP A 114 25.20 -30.88 -4.37
N ALA A 115 26.25 -31.37 -5.02
CA ALA A 115 26.17 -32.61 -5.82
C ALA A 115 25.81 -33.88 -5.01
N GLN A 116 25.87 -33.81 -3.69
CA GLN A 116 25.47 -34.87 -2.77
C GLN A 116 24.06 -34.61 -2.15
N GLY A 117 23.36 -33.58 -2.60
CA GLY A 117 22.04 -33.19 -2.09
C GLY A 117 22.10 -32.55 -0.69
N ARG A 118 23.22 -32.04 -0.25
CA ARG A 118 23.36 -31.38 1.06
C ARG A 118 23.02 -29.88 0.93
N PRO A 119 22.32 -29.29 1.90
CA PRO A 119 22.00 -27.87 1.92
C PRO A 119 23.23 -26.97 1.80
N VAL A 120 23.13 -25.97 0.93
CA VAL A 120 24.09 -24.87 0.79
C VAL A 120 23.34 -23.56 0.94
N TYR A 121 23.78 -22.73 1.89
CA TYR A 121 23.15 -21.44 2.18
C TYR A 121 24.02 -20.30 1.65
N ASP A 122 23.42 -19.38 0.90
CA ASP A 122 24.05 -18.15 0.44
C ASP A 122 23.18 -16.95 0.77
N TRP A 123 23.61 -16.16 1.76
CA TRP A 123 22.86 -15.00 2.24
C TRP A 123 23.23 -13.69 1.51
N THR A 124 24.14 -13.72 0.54
CA THR A 124 24.74 -12.51 -0.07
C THR A 124 23.70 -11.54 -0.63
N ILE A 125 22.75 -12.02 -1.44
CA ILE A 125 21.72 -11.15 -2.04
C ILE A 125 20.67 -10.78 -1.00
N LEU A 126 20.29 -11.72 -0.15
CA LEU A 126 19.32 -11.49 0.94
C LEU A 126 19.85 -10.42 1.90
N ASP A 127 21.09 -10.52 2.31
CA ASP A 127 21.76 -9.52 3.14
C ASP A 127 21.77 -8.14 2.48
N ARG A 128 22.04 -8.06 1.19
CA ARG A 128 22.03 -6.78 0.46
C ARG A 128 20.68 -6.09 0.52
N ILE A 129 19.58 -6.87 0.47
CA ILE A 129 18.21 -6.35 0.61
C ILE A 129 17.99 -5.80 2.02
N LEU A 130 18.27 -6.62 3.05
CA LEU A 130 18.05 -6.25 4.46
C LEU A 130 18.98 -5.11 4.90
N ASP A 131 20.26 -5.14 4.51
CA ASP A 131 21.23 -4.06 4.78
C ASP A 131 20.75 -2.72 4.22
N ASN A 132 20.15 -2.73 3.01
CA ASN A 132 19.63 -1.50 2.42
C ASN A 132 18.40 -0.96 3.18
N GLN A 133 17.46 -1.83 3.55
CA GLN A 133 16.30 -1.44 4.36
C GLN A 133 16.74 -0.78 5.67
N LEU A 134 17.59 -1.46 6.44
CA LEU A 134 18.08 -0.96 7.73
C LEU A 134 18.88 0.33 7.61
N ARG A 135 19.76 0.44 6.60
CA ARG A 135 20.52 1.67 6.32
C ARG A 135 19.61 2.86 6.02
N CYS A 136 18.46 2.61 5.41
CA CYS A 136 17.45 3.62 5.11
C CYS A 136 16.51 3.93 6.29
N GLY A 137 16.68 3.31 7.45
CA GLY A 137 15.78 3.49 8.62
C GLY A 137 14.46 2.74 8.49
N VAL A 138 14.39 1.73 7.63
CA VAL A 138 13.23 0.88 7.40
C VAL A 138 13.49 -0.49 8.01
N LYS A 139 12.52 -1.03 8.74
CA LYS A 139 12.63 -2.33 9.38
C LYS A 139 12.06 -3.44 8.49
N PRO A 140 12.72 -4.61 8.44
CA PRO A 140 12.18 -5.75 7.74
C PRO A 140 10.82 -6.21 8.31
N TYR A 141 9.87 -6.42 7.42
CA TYR A 141 8.70 -7.27 7.62
C TYR A 141 8.94 -8.50 6.75
N VAL A 142 9.46 -9.54 7.36
CA VAL A 142 9.99 -10.70 6.65
C VAL A 142 8.86 -11.61 6.22
N GLN A 143 8.58 -11.72 4.92
CA GLN A 143 7.72 -12.77 4.38
C GLN A 143 8.58 -14.01 4.11
N ILE A 144 8.38 -15.08 4.88
CA ILE A 144 9.11 -16.35 4.75
C ILE A 144 8.58 -17.10 3.53
N GLY A 145 9.26 -16.94 2.42
CA GLY A 145 8.88 -17.50 1.10
C GLY A 145 9.67 -16.85 -0.04
N PHE A 146 9.53 -17.32 -1.26
CA PHE A 146 8.74 -18.52 -1.59
C PHE A 146 9.63 -19.78 -1.59
N MET A 147 9.06 -20.93 -2.05
CA MET A 147 9.78 -22.19 -2.00
C MET A 147 11.03 -22.17 -2.89
N PRO A 148 12.23 -22.43 -2.37
CA PRO A 148 13.43 -22.57 -3.20
C PRO A 148 13.28 -23.69 -4.23
N GLN A 149 13.86 -23.52 -5.42
CA GLN A 149 13.74 -24.48 -6.51
C GLN A 149 14.16 -25.90 -6.11
N ALA A 150 15.34 -26.05 -5.48
CA ALA A 150 15.85 -27.35 -5.07
C ALA A 150 14.95 -28.05 -4.04
N LEU A 151 14.19 -27.29 -3.24
CA LEU A 151 13.31 -27.84 -2.20
C LEU A 151 11.87 -28.09 -2.69
N SER A 152 11.44 -27.50 -3.81
CA SER A 152 10.08 -27.65 -4.34
C SER A 152 9.78 -29.07 -4.82
N VAL A 153 8.57 -29.60 -4.51
CA VAL A 153 8.10 -30.89 -5.08
C VAL A 153 7.89 -30.82 -6.60
N LYS A 154 7.80 -29.59 -7.16
CA LYS A 154 7.65 -29.35 -8.60
C LYS A 154 8.62 -28.24 -9.04
N PRO A 155 9.93 -28.52 -9.14
CA PRO A 155 10.94 -27.50 -9.37
C PRO A 155 10.88 -26.84 -10.76
N GLU A 156 10.15 -27.40 -11.73
CA GLU A 156 10.08 -26.93 -13.11
C GLU A 156 8.61 -26.86 -13.62
N PRO A 157 8.25 -25.81 -14.42
CA PRO A 157 9.02 -24.59 -14.59
C PRO A 157 9.08 -23.80 -13.28
N TYR A 158 10.23 -23.17 -12.97
CA TYR A 158 10.42 -22.46 -11.72
C TYR A 158 10.20 -20.95 -11.85
N ARG A 159 10.92 -20.29 -12.76
CA ARG A 159 10.78 -18.87 -13.03
C ARG A 159 9.57 -18.62 -13.94
N HIS A 160 8.75 -17.64 -13.58
CA HIS A 160 7.74 -17.11 -14.46
C HIS A 160 8.18 -15.78 -15.09
N HIS A 161 7.45 -15.35 -16.12
CA HIS A 161 7.66 -14.06 -16.78
C HIS A 161 6.33 -13.31 -16.82
N TRP A 162 6.28 -12.19 -16.12
CA TRP A 162 5.10 -11.33 -16.12
C TRP A 162 5.16 -10.29 -17.23
N THR A 163 4.04 -10.11 -17.91
CA THR A 163 3.78 -8.96 -18.78
C THR A 163 2.36 -8.46 -18.50
N PRO A 164 2.03 -7.19 -18.81
CA PRO A 164 0.67 -6.67 -18.61
C PRO A 164 -0.43 -7.45 -19.36
N LYS A 165 -0.06 -8.33 -20.31
CA LYS A 165 -0.97 -9.20 -21.08
C LYS A 165 -0.99 -10.65 -20.58
N ALA A 166 -0.13 -11.01 -19.63
CA ALA A 166 -0.08 -12.35 -19.06
C ALA A 166 -1.34 -12.63 -18.23
N LYS A 167 -1.74 -13.89 -18.16
CA LYS A 167 -2.78 -14.31 -17.24
C LYS A 167 -2.19 -14.46 -15.86
N TYR A 168 -2.92 -13.98 -14.85
CA TYR A 168 -2.41 -13.98 -13.48
C TYR A 168 -2.04 -15.39 -12.98
N ASP A 169 -2.80 -16.43 -13.38
CA ASP A 169 -2.53 -17.82 -13.00
C ASP A 169 -1.20 -18.38 -13.54
N GLU A 170 -0.61 -17.76 -14.57
CA GLU A 170 0.65 -18.21 -15.18
C GLU A 170 1.87 -17.94 -14.30
N ILE A 171 1.75 -17.09 -13.27
CA ILE A 171 2.85 -16.84 -12.33
C ILE A 171 3.08 -17.98 -11.34
N TYR A 172 2.08 -18.81 -11.05
CA TYR A 172 2.15 -19.84 -10.03
C TYR A 172 2.93 -21.08 -10.49
N THR A 173 4.25 -20.93 -10.56
CA THR A 173 5.21 -21.95 -10.99
C THR A 173 5.83 -22.69 -9.80
N GLY A 174 6.98 -23.30 -9.95
CA GLY A 174 7.63 -24.17 -8.96
C GLY A 174 7.80 -23.58 -7.56
N TRP A 175 7.92 -22.28 -7.44
CA TRP A 175 8.02 -21.57 -6.16
C TRP A 175 6.73 -21.62 -5.31
N ALA A 176 5.57 -21.92 -5.92
CA ALA A 176 4.27 -21.95 -5.24
C ALA A 176 3.93 -23.32 -4.63
N TYR A 177 4.77 -24.33 -4.81
CA TYR A 177 4.50 -25.71 -4.38
C TYR A 177 5.10 -26.04 -3.02
N PRO A 178 4.56 -27.10 -2.33
CA PRO A 178 5.11 -27.60 -1.07
C PRO A 178 6.58 -28.00 -1.14
N PRO A 179 7.29 -28.05 0.01
CA PRO A 179 8.63 -28.59 0.06
C PRO A 179 8.63 -30.12 -0.08
N LYS A 180 9.69 -30.68 -0.67
CA LYS A 180 9.96 -32.12 -0.67
C LYS A 180 10.10 -32.71 0.73
N ASP A 181 10.68 -31.90 1.64
CA ASP A 181 10.91 -32.25 3.03
C ASP A 181 10.67 -31.03 3.93
N TYR A 182 9.75 -31.16 4.87
CA TYR A 182 9.40 -30.08 5.80
C TYR A 182 10.46 -29.86 6.88
N GLY A 183 11.24 -30.89 7.24
CA GLY A 183 12.37 -30.73 8.15
C GLY A 183 13.45 -29.84 7.55
N THR A 184 13.80 -30.07 6.28
CA THR A 184 14.75 -29.22 5.53
C THR A 184 14.22 -27.80 5.35
N TRP A 185 12.91 -27.62 5.10
CA TRP A 185 12.27 -26.30 5.10
C TRP A 185 12.43 -25.58 6.46
N GLY A 186 12.12 -26.27 7.56
CA GLY A 186 12.30 -25.73 8.90
C GLY A 186 13.76 -25.40 9.21
N GLU A 187 14.71 -26.24 8.77
CA GLU A 187 16.13 -25.98 8.95
C GLU A 187 16.61 -24.75 8.18
N LEU A 188 16.16 -24.56 6.92
CA LEU A 188 16.44 -23.34 6.15
C LEU A 188 15.97 -22.09 6.91
N VAL A 189 14.75 -22.09 7.41
CA VAL A 189 14.18 -20.94 8.17
C VAL A 189 14.95 -20.71 9.47
N PHE A 190 15.37 -21.79 10.16
CA PHE A 190 16.21 -21.70 11.37
C PHE A 190 17.57 -21.06 11.07
N GLN A 191 18.27 -21.55 10.03
CA GLN A 191 19.59 -21.02 9.65
C GLN A 191 19.51 -19.56 9.20
N TRP A 192 18.46 -19.19 8.46
CA TRP A 192 18.25 -17.81 8.07
C TRP A 192 17.98 -16.89 9.29
N THR A 193 17.06 -17.28 10.17
CA THR A 193 16.74 -16.48 11.37
C THR A 193 17.98 -16.35 12.26
N LYS A 194 18.72 -17.44 12.45
CA LYS A 194 20.00 -17.45 13.21
C LYS A 194 21.02 -16.51 12.58
N HIS A 195 21.21 -16.57 11.24
CA HIS A 195 22.08 -15.66 10.51
C HIS A 195 21.71 -14.20 10.72
N CYS A 196 20.41 -13.86 10.64
CA CYS A 196 19.95 -12.50 10.92
C CYS A 196 20.28 -12.04 12.36
N VAL A 197 20.10 -12.91 13.35
CA VAL A 197 20.45 -12.60 14.74
C VAL A 197 21.96 -12.40 14.91
N GLU A 198 22.78 -13.24 14.28
CA GLU A 198 24.24 -13.13 14.32
C GLU A 198 24.76 -11.87 13.62
N LYS A 199 24.15 -11.49 12.50
CA LYS A 199 24.59 -10.34 11.69
C LYS A 199 24.07 -9.00 12.23
N TYR A 200 22.78 -8.91 12.55
CA TYR A 200 22.13 -7.63 12.90
C TYR A 200 21.98 -7.43 14.41
N GLY A 201 22.22 -8.47 15.19
CA GLY A 201 22.04 -8.46 16.64
C GLY A 201 20.60 -8.74 17.05
N ARG A 202 20.49 -9.38 18.22
CA ARG A 202 19.21 -9.82 18.78
C ARG A 202 18.21 -8.66 18.93
N ALA A 203 18.65 -7.53 19.51
CA ALA A 203 17.78 -6.38 19.78
C ALA A 203 17.15 -5.79 18.51
N GLU A 204 17.85 -5.81 17.38
CA GLU A 204 17.30 -5.36 16.10
C GLU A 204 16.29 -6.37 15.56
N VAL A 205 16.65 -7.65 15.49
CA VAL A 205 15.81 -8.70 14.89
C VAL A 205 14.52 -8.94 15.69
N GLU A 206 14.51 -8.72 17.00
CA GLU A 206 13.30 -8.75 17.86
C GLU A 206 12.26 -7.70 17.46
N THR A 207 12.66 -6.65 16.75
CA THR A 207 11.73 -5.61 16.26
C THR A 207 11.05 -5.98 14.94
N TRP A 208 11.51 -7.02 14.25
CA TRP A 208 10.98 -7.43 12.96
C TRP A 208 9.69 -8.25 13.10
N TRP A 209 8.96 -8.36 11.97
CA TRP A 209 7.83 -9.27 11.82
C TRP A 209 8.26 -10.44 10.96
N TRP A 210 7.89 -11.67 11.34
CA TRP A 210 8.18 -12.89 10.60
C TRP A 210 6.86 -13.53 10.19
N GLU A 211 6.47 -13.33 8.96
CA GLU A 211 5.22 -13.83 8.38
C GLU A 211 5.48 -15.05 7.53
N VAL A 212 4.65 -16.07 7.65
CA VAL A 212 4.82 -17.28 6.85
C VAL A 212 3.95 -17.22 5.61
N TRP A 213 4.63 -17.15 4.44
CA TRP A 213 4.03 -17.22 3.12
C TRP A 213 3.24 -15.97 2.69
N ASN A 214 2.44 -16.12 1.57
CA ASN A 214 1.55 -15.11 1.01
C ASN A 214 0.33 -15.79 0.40
N GLU A 215 -0.88 -15.29 0.69
CA GLU A 215 -2.17 -15.68 0.10
C GLU A 215 -2.34 -17.21 -0.09
N PRO A 216 -2.16 -18.03 0.95
CA PRO A 216 -2.17 -19.49 0.81
C PRO A 216 -3.54 -20.07 0.48
N ASN A 217 -4.59 -19.27 0.55
CA ASN A 217 -5.96 -19.65 0.18
C ASN A 217 -6.26 -19.53 -1.32
N ILE A 218 -5.30 -19.00 -2.11
CA ILE A 218 -5.39 -18.92 -3.57
C ILE A 218 -4.14 -19.52 -4.24
N GLY A 219 -3.89 -19.25 -5.51
CA GLY A 219 -2.84 -19.88 -6.30
C GLY A 219 -1.40 -19.73 -5.82
N TYR A 220 -1.10 -18.82 -4.92
CA TYR A 220 0.22 -18.69 -4.29
C TYR A 220 0.64 -19.93 -3.50
N TRP A 221 -0.32 -20.78 -3.12
CA TRP A 221 -0.06 -22.09 -2.53
C TRP A 221 -0.71 -23.21 -3.34
N ARG A 222 0.09 -24.12 -3.88
CA ARG A 222 -0.33 -25.25 -4.70
C ARG A 222 -0.34 -26.58 -3.94
N GLY A 223 -0.45 -26.50 -2.62
CA GLY A 223 -0.71 -27.62 -1.71
C GLY A 223 -2.11 -27.57 -1.10
N THR A 224 -2.39 -28.48 -0.20
CA THR A 224 -3.61 -28.51 0.60
C THR A 224 -3.52 -27.53 1.79
N PRO A 225 -4.66 -27.13 2.40
CA PRO A 225 -4.61 -26.35 3.64
C PRO A 225 -3.83 -27.04 4.77
N GLN A 226 -3.91 -28.36 4.89
CA GLN A 226 -3.16 -29.13 5.90
C GLN A 226 -1.65 -29.11 5.64
N GLU A 227 -1.22 -29.14 4.38
CA GLU A 227 0.19 -28.98 4.01
C GLU A 227 0.67 -27.56 4.30
N PHE A 228 -0.19 -26.55 4.17
CA PHE A 228 0.12 -25.18 4.61
C PHE A 228 0.28 -25.09 6.13
N HIS A 229 -0.62 -25.70 6.90
CA HIS A 229 -0.48 -25.77 8.37
C HIS A 229 0.86 -26.41 8.76
N LYS A 230 1.25 -27.47 8.06
CA LYS A 230 2.54 -28.14 8.26
C LYS A 230 3.72 -27.21 7.90
N LEU A 231 3.64 -26.49 6.77
CA LEU A 231 4.64 -25.50 6.37
C LEU A 231 4.82 -24.42 7.44
N TYR A 232 3.68 -23.91 7.93
CA TYR A 232 3.65 -22.90 8.98
C TYR A 232 4.30 -23.39 10.28
N ASP A 233 3.94 -24.57 10.75
CA ASP A 233 4.44 -25.15 11.99
C ASP A 233 5.96 -25.26 12.00
N TYR A 234 6.53 -25.81 10.91
CA TYR A 234 7.99 -25.96 10.79
C TYR A 234 8.70 -24.61 10.70
N ALA A 235 8.11 -23.63 10.01
CA ALA A 235 8.68 -22.29 9.94
C ALA A 235 8.59 -21.55 11.29
N ALA A 236 7.41 -21.58 11.93
CA ALA A 236 7.20 -20.92 13.21
C ALA A 236 8.05 -21.51 14.34
N ASP A 237 8.16 -22.84 14.41
CA ASP A 237 9.08 -23.51 15.34
C ASP A 237 10.54 -23.12 15.09
N ALA A 238 10.96 -23.07 13.84
CA ALA A 238 12.31 -22.69 13.43
C ALA A 238 12.66 -21.26 13.86
N VAL A 239 11.77 -20.30 13.58
CA VAL A 239 11.94 -18.91 14.02
C VAL A 239 12.05 -18.84 15.55
N LYS A 240 11.15 -19.52 16.28
CA LYS A 240 11.16 -19.52 17.75
C LYS A 240 12.37 -20.24 18.36
N ARG A 241 12.90 -21.26 17.71
CA ARG A 241 14.16 -21.92 18.17
C ARG A 241 15.37 -20.99 17.99
N ALA A 242 15.42 -20.24 16.88
CA ALA A 242 16.51 -19.30 16.62
C ALA A 242 16.40 -18.03 17.48
N LEU A 243 15.19 -17.50 17.66
CA LEU A 243 14.90 -16.30 18.43
C LEU A 243 13.56 -16.45 19.17
N PRO A 244 13.52 -16.93 20.41
CA PRO A 244 12.28 -17.20 21.15
C PRO A 244 11.34 -15.99 21.29
N THR A 245 11.88 -14.79 21.25
CA THR A 245 11.16 -13.52 21.37
C THR A 245 10.69 -12.95 20.03
N ALA A 246 11.09 -13.54 18.89
CA ALA A 246 10.64 -13.11 17.56
C ALA A 246 9.12 -13.18 17.44
N ARG A 247 8.54 -12.22 16.71
CA ARG A 247 7.11 -12.21 16.38
C ARG A 247 6.88 -12.98 15.10
N VAL A 248 6.23 -14.13 15.18
CA VAL A 248 5.85 -14.95 14.02
C VAL A 248 4.34 -15.00 13.85
N GLY A 249 3.84 -14.92 12.61
CA GLY A 249 2.39 -14.85 12.34
C GLY A 249 2.01 -15.17 10.91
N GLY A 250 0.74 -14.93 10.63
CA GLY A 250 0.03 -15.19 9.38
C GLY A 250 -1.49 -15.21 9.59
N PRO A 251 -2.30 -15.86 8.73
CA PRO A 251 -1.93 -16.67 7.55
C PRO A 251 -1.85 -15.88 6.23
N GLU A 252 -2.02 -14.57 6.24
CA GLU A 252 -1.95 -13.67 5.09
C GLU A 252 -2.94 -14.05 3.98
N THR A 253 -4.18 -14.26 4.35
CA THR A 253 -5.23 -14.67 3.41
C THR A 253 -5.66 -13.56 2.46
N ALA A 254 -5.84 -13.86 1.18
CA ALA A 254 -6.50 -12.98 0.22
C ALA A 254 -7.99 -12.85 0.53
N GLY A 255 -8.55 -11.61 0.40
CA GLY A 255 -9.98 -11.35 0.56
C GLY A 255 -10.48 -11.52 2.00
N GLY A 256 -9.83 -10.83 2.95
CA GLY A 256 -10.15 -10.88 4.36
C GLY A 256 -9.96 -12.28 4.95
N PRO A 257 -11.02 -12.96 5.46
CA PRO A 257 -10.90 -14.32 6.02
C PRO A 257 -10.49 -15.39 5.01
N GLY A 258 -10.51 -15.13 3.71
CA GLY A 258 -10.25 -16.15 2.69
C GLY A 258 -11.21 -17.33 2.76
N GLY A 259 -12.50 -17.07 2.87
CA GLY A 259 -13.51 -18.08 3.10
C GLY A 259 -13.39 -18.74 4.50
N LYS A 260 -13.12 -20.03 4.56
CA LYS A 260 -12.92 -20.78 5.81
C LYS A 260 -11.44 -20.84 6.24
N PHE A 261 -10.52 -20.47 5.36
CA PHE A 261 -9.09 -20.74 5.52
C PHE A 261 -8.54 -20.15 6.83
N MET A 262 -8.80 -18.88 7.11
CA MET A 262 -8.34 -18.21 8.33
C MET A 262 -8.92 -18.86 9.60
N ALA A 263 -10.20 -19.25 9.60
CA ALA A 263 -10.82 -19.90 10.74
C ALA A 263 -10.20 -21.29 10.98
N GLU A 264 -9.97 -22.10 9.94
CA GLU A 264 -9.31 -23.40 10.03
C GLU A 264 -7.85 -23.26 10.51
N PHE A 265 -7.15 -22.23 10.05
CA PHE A 265 -5.80 -21.90 10.51
C PHE A 265 -5.80 -21.50 12.00
N PHE A 266 -6.76 -20.71 12.47
CA PHE A 266 -6.87 -20.35 13.89
C PHE A 266 -7.12 -21.57 14.76
N GLU A 267 -8.05 -22.46 14.36
CA GLU A 267 -8.30 -23.72 15.08
C GLU A 267 -7.03 -24.58 15.13
N HIS A 268 -6.27 -24.66 14.03
CA HIS A 268 -4.99 -25.35 14.01
C HIS A 268 -3.99 -24.75 14.98
N CYS A 269 -3.76 -23.43 14.93
CA CYS A 269 -2.80 -22.74 15.81
C CYS A 269 -3.17 -22.79 17.29
N LEU A 270 -4.46 -22.82 17.61
CA LEU A 270 -4.93 -22.83 19.00
C LEU A 270 -5.08 -24.25 19.58
N ARG A 271 -5.57 -25.21 18.79
CA ARG A 271 -6.05 -26.51 19.24
C ARG A 271 -5.53 -27.70 18.46
N GLY A 272 -4.97 -27.49 17.27
CA GLY A 272 -4.40 -28.53 16.43
C GLY A 272 -3.08 -29.07 16.96
N THR A 273 -2.66 -30.22 16.47
CA THR A 273 -1.34 -30.78 16.75
C THR A 273 -0.32 -30.12 15.83
N ASN A 274 0.69 -29.46 16.39
CA ASN A 274 1.81 -28.89 15.68
C ASN A 274 2.67 -30.00 15.04
N TYR A 275 2.80 -29.97 13.74
CA TYR A 275 3.51 -31.01 12.96
C TYR A 275 5.01 -31.06 13.22
N ALA A 276 5.65 -29.96 13.64
CA ALA A 276 7.08 -29.91 13.93
C ALA A 276 7.41 -30.43 15.33
N THR A 277 6.53 -30.20 16.32
CA THR A 277 6.81 -30.48 17.73
C THR A 277 5.99 -31.61 18.31
N GLY A 278 4.89 -32.01 17.68
CA GLY A 278 3.90 -32.96 18.21
C GLY A 278 3.07 -32.44 19.38
N LYS A 279 3.23 -31.17 19.75
CA LYS A 279 2.48 -30.51 20.85
C LYS A 279 1.18 -29.90 20.31
N VAL A 280 0.27 -29.57 21.22
CA VAL A 280 -0.94 -28.82 20.87
C VAL A 280 -0.60 -27.36 20.68
N GLY A 281 -1.09 -26.79 19.58
CA GLY A 281 -0.97 -25.37 19.23
C GLY A 281 0.36 -25.00 18.54
N SER A 282 0.31 -23.91 17.78
CA SER A 282 1.44 -23.34 17.06
C SER A 282 1.62 -21.88 17.44
N PRO A 283 2.86 -21.36 17.46
CA PRO A 283 3.09 -19.95 17.74
C PRO A 283 2.32 -19.07 16.75
N LEU A 284 1.57 -18.09 17.26
CA LEU A 284 0.85 -17.09 16.47
C LEU A 284 0.89 -15.78 17.26
N ASP A 285 1.90 -14.94 17.02
CA ASP A 285 2.12 -13.71 17.77
C ASP A 285 1.37 -12.51 17.18
N PHE A 286 1.06 -12.54 15.89
CA PHE A 286 0.25 -11.56 15.19
C PHE A 286 -0.58 -12.23 14.10
N ILE A 287 -1.61 -11.54 13.63
CA ILE A 287 -2.51 -12.00 12.58
C ILE A 287 -2.35 -11.10 11.38
N SER A 288 -2.38 -11.70 10.17
CA SER A 288 -2.34 -10.94 8.93
C SER A 288 -3.31 -11.47 7.87
N PHE A 289 -3.77 -10.55 7.02
CA PHE A 289 -4.65 -10.83 5.87
C PHE A 289 -4.62 -9.67 4.89
N HIS A 290 -5.16 -9.86 3.67
CA HIS A 290 -5.29 -8.83 2.64
C HIS A 290 -6.73 -8.34 2.50
N ALA A 291 -6.86 -7.07 2.16
CA ALA A 291 -8.12 -6.43 1.81
C ALA A 291 -7.93 -5.58 0.56
N LYS A 292 -8.73 -5.81 -0.47
CA LYS A 292 -8.57 -5.13 -1.75
C LYS A 292 -9.87 -4.49 -2.21
N GLY A 293 -9.74 -3.28 -2.78
CA GLY A 293 -10.79 -2.68 -3.59
C GLY A 293 -10.99 -3.44 -4.90
N ALA A 294 -11.96 -3.02 -5.68
CA ALA A 294 -12.26 -3.61 -6.98
C ALA A 294 -12.66 -2.53 -7.99
N PRO A 295 -11.69 -1.72 -8.44
CA PRO A 295 -11.97 -0.64 -9.37
C PRO A 295 -12.47 -1.20 -10.71
N ARG A 296 -13.36 -0.46 -11.35
CA ARG A 296 -13.94 -0.80 -12.66
C ARG A 296 -13.84 0.41 -13.57
N PHE A 297 -13.81 0.17 -14.87
CA PHE A 297 -13.99 1.21 -15.88
C PHE A 297 -15.44 1.20 -16.34
N VAL A 298 -16.16 2.26 -16.08
CA VAL A 298 -17.59 2.39 -16.38
C VAL A 298 -17.86 3.76 -16.98
N GLU A 299 -18.64 3.82 -18.06
CA GLU A 299 -19.08 5.09 -18.67
C GLU A 299 -17.94 6.09 -18.94
N GLY A 300 -16.75 5.58 -19.28
CA GLY A 300 -15.59 6.41 -19.64
C GLY A 300 -14.74 6.90 -18.45
N HIS A 301 -15.00 6.47 -17.22
CA HIS A 301 -14.23 6.83 -16.04
C HIS A 301 -13.93 5.63 -15.13
N VAL A 302 -13.01 5.81 -14.19
CA VAL A 302 -12.73 4.83 -13.14
C VAL A 302 -13.78 4.97 -12.05
N ARG A 303 -14.36 3.85 -11.65
CA ARG A 303 -15.16 3.71 -10.42
C ARG A 303 -14.41 2.84 -9.44
N MET A 304 -14.03 3.42 -8.32
CA MET A 304 -13.36 2.72 -7.23
C MET A 304 -14.30 1.73 -6.53
N GLY A 305 -13.74 0.83 -5.75
CA GLY A 305 -14.50 -0.19 -5.05
C GLY A 305 -14.14 -0.23 -3.56
N VAL A 306 -14.18 0.92 -2.87
CA VAL A 306 -13.83 1.02 -1.44
C VAL A 306 -14.68 0.09 -0.57
N SER A 307 -15.94 -0.15 -0.95
CA SER A 307 -16.82 -1.10 -0.24
C SER A 307 -16.27 -2.54 -0.23
N ASN A 308 -15.50 -2.97 -1.23
CA ASN A 308 -14.93 -4.30 -1.27
C ASN A 308 -13.82 -4.44 -0.23
N GLU A 309 -12.87 -3.50 -0.22
CA GLU A 309 -11.79 -3.46 0.78
C GLU A 309 -12.35 -3.43 2.20
N LEU A 310 -13.29 -2.51 2.47
CA LEU A 310 -13.88 -2.38 3.81
C LEU A 310 -14.68 -3.62 4.24
N ARG A 311 -15.35 -4.33 3.32
CA ARG A 311 -16.03 -5.61 3.63
C ARG A 311 -15.06 -6.70 3.99
N ASP A 312 -13.91 -6.81 3.30
CA ASP A 312 -12.86 -7.77 3.62
C ASP A 312 -12.32 -7.51 5.03
N VAL A 313 -12.01 -6.25 5.35
CA VAL A 313 -11.56 -5.84 6.69
C VAL A 313 -12.62 -6.14 7.75
N ASN A 314 -13.87 -5.73 7.52
CA ASN A 314 -14.97 -5.96 8.45
C ASN A 314 -15.21 -7.45 8.73
N ALA A 315 -15.13 -8.30 7.71
CA ALA A 315 -15.30 -9.74 7.84
C ALA A 315 -14.14 -10.38 8.64
N ALA A 316 -12.88 -9.97 8.36
CA ALA A 316 -11.73 -10.47 9.08
C ALA A 316 -11.74 -10.04 10.55
N PHE A 317 -11.98 -8.75 10.84
CA PHE A 317 -12.07 -8.26 12.22
C PHE A 317 -13.22 -8.92 12.99
N SER A 318 -14.39 -9.11 12.34
CA SER A 318 -15.52 -9.83 12.93
C SER A 318 -15.18 -11.29 13.25
N LEU A 319 -14.38 -11.96 12.42
CA LEU A 319 -13.91 -13.33 12.69
C LEU A 319 -12.95 -13.36 13.86
N ILE A 320 -11.92 -12.50 13.85
CA ILE A 320 -10.88 -12.43 14.89
C ILE A 320 -11.49 -12.13 16.27
N ALA A 321 -12.46 -11.20 16.32
CA ALA A 321 -13.16 -10.84 17.55
C ALA A 321 -13.92 -11.99 18.23
N LYS A 322 -14.22 -13.09 17.49
CA LYS A 322 -14.85 -14.29 18.06
C LYS A 322 -13.91 -15.18 18.84
N TYR A 323 -12.59 -14.96 18.72
CA TYR A 323 -11.57 -15.74 19.39
C TYR A 323 -10.96 -14.91 20.53
N PRO A 324 -11.34 -15.15 21.80
CA PRO A 324 -10.80 -14.40 22.95
C PRO A 324 -9.28 -14.46 23.04
N GLU A 325 -8.66 -15.56 22.59
CA GLU A 325 -7.21 -15.76 22.58
C GLU A 325 -6.47 -14.92 21.54
N LEU A 326 -7.20 -14.41 20.53
CA LEU A 326 -6.62 -13.75 19.34
C LEU A 326 -6.97 -12.26 19.23
N LYS A 327 -8.09 -11.81 19.79
CA LYS A 327 -8.62 -10.44 19.61
C LYS A 327 -7.65 -9.33 20.02
N ASP A 328 -6.80 -9.60 20.99
CA ASP A 328 -5.82 -8.63 21.52
C ASP A 328 -4.44 -8.75 20.85
N LYS A 329 -4.24 -9.75 19.95
CA LYS A 329 -3.00 -9.87 19.20
C LYS A 329 -2.90 -8.77 18.16
N PRO A 330 -1.68 -8.27 17.86
CA PRO A 330 -1.49 -7.32 16.78
C PRO A 330 -2.05 -7.86 15.45
N ILE A 331 -2.76 -7.00 14.72
CA ILE A 331 -3.26 -7.31 13.38
C ILE A 331 -2.56 -6.38 12.39
N VAL A 332 -1.92 -6.96 11.38
CA VAL A 332 -1.40 -6.24 10.22
C VAL A 332 -2.24 -6.64 9.01
N ILE A 333 -2.91 -5.67 8.38
CA ILE A 333 -3.51 -5.91 7.06
C ILE A 333 -2.35 -5.86 6.08
N GLY A 334 -1.85 -7.04 5.67
CA GLY A 334 -0.58 -7.23 4.97
C GLY A 334 -0.55 -6.72 3.54
N GLU A 335 -1.74 -6.46 2.96
CA GLU A 335 -1.96 -5.66 1.76
C GLU A 335 -3.35 -5.03 1.80
N CYS A 336 -3.40 -3.70 1.84
CA CYS A 336 -4.63 -2.92 1.92
C CYS A 336 -4.60 -1.84 0.83
N ASP A 337 -5.19 -2.15 -0.33
CA ASP A 337 -5.03 -1.35 -1.54
C ASP A 337 -6.29 -1.28 -2.39
N PRO A 338 -6.39 -0.29 -3.28
CA PRO A 338 -7.56 -0.15 -4.16
C PRO A 338 -7.77 -1.31 -5.13
N ASP A 339 -6.76 -2.13 -5.41
CA ASP A 339 -6.82 -3.28 -6.32
C ASP A 339 -5.84 -4.39 -5.95
N GLY A 340 -5.92 -5.56 -6.59
CA GLY A 340 -5.14 -6.75 -6.27
C GLY A 340 -3.84 -6.97 -7.07
N CYS A 341 -3.43 -6.06 -7.99
CA CYS A 341 -2.28 -6.33 -8.85
C CYS A 341 -1.46 -5.09 -9.18
N ALA A 342 -0.38 -4.85 -8.44
CA ALA A 342 0.47 -3.65 -8.60
C ALA A 342 1.06 -3.52 -10.02
N ALA A 343 1.48 -4.63 -10.64
CA ALA A 343 2.11 -4.68 -11.96
C ALA A 343 1.12 -4.89 -13.13
N CYS A 344 -0.20 -4.86 -12.90
CA CYS A 344 -1.20 -4.88 -13.95
C CYS A 344 -1.44 -3.48 -14.53
N GLN A 345 -1.94 -3.43 -15.75
CA GLN A 345 -2.33 -2.20 -16.44
C GLN A 345 -3.75 -2.32 -17.01
N GLY A 346 -4.38 -1.20 -17.25
CA GLY A 346 -5.71 -1.16 -17.85
C GLY A 346 -6.48 0.11 -17.49
N PRO A 347 -7.55 0.44 -18.22
CA PRO A 347 -8.29 1.69 -18.02
C PRO A 347 -8.90 1.81 -16.62
N HIS A 348 -9.31 0.71 -15.98
CA HIS A 348 -9.83 0.68 -14.62
C HIS A 348 -8.78 1.01 -13.54
N LEU A 349 -7.50 1.06 -13.92
CA LEU A 349 -6.36 1.39 -13.06
C LEU A 349 -5.83 2.82 -13.29
N GLY A 350 -6.55 3.64 -14.07
CA GLY A 350 -6.16 5.02 -14.39
C GLY A 350 -6.03 5.94 -13.17
N TYR A 351 -6.63 5.59 -12.04
CA TYR A 351 -6.56 6.34 -10.79
C TYR A 351 -5.15 6.44 -10.19
N ARG A 352 -4.23 5.53 -10.52
CA ARG A 352 -2.96 5.29 -9.80
C ARG A 352 -1.97 6.45 -9.82
N ASN A 353 -1.99 7.26 -10.87
CA ASN A 353 -1.13 8.44 -10.97
C ASN A 353 -1.81 9.72 -10.47
N THR A 354 -3.10 9.67 -10.10
CA THR A 354 -3.92 10.84 -9.81
C THR A 354 -4.18 11.02 -8.31
N THR A 355 -4.81 12.12 -7.95
CA THR A 355 -5.24 12.40 -6.57
C THR A 355 -6.35 11.49 -6.07
N MET A 356 -7.01 10.75 -6.97
CA MET A 356 -7.98 9.71 -6.61
C MET A 356 -7.35 8.66 -5.69
N TYR A 357 -6.13 8.21 -5.97
CA TYR A 357 -5.42 7.26 -5.09
C TYR A 357 -5.17 7.85 -3.71
N SER A 358 -4.83 9.15 -3.65
CA SER A 358 -4.58 9.85 -2.39
C SER A 358 -5.83 9.96 -1.52
N SER A 359 -6.95 10.40 -2.11
CA SER A 359 -8.21 10.57 -1.39
C SER A 359 -8.82 9.23 -0.97
N TYR A 360 -8.69 8.19 -1.82
CA TYR A 360 -9.05 6.81 -1.47
C TYR A 360 -8.27 6.32 -0.24
N THR A 361 -6.92 6.47 -0.25
CA THR A 361 -6.07 6.02 0.87
C THR A 361 -6.42 6.76 2.16
N ALA A 362 -6.62 8.07 2.12
CA ALA A 362 -7.02 8.84 3.30
C ALA A 362 -8.37 8.37 3.86
N ALA A 363 -9.37 8.19 2.99
CA ALA A 363 -10.70 7.76 3.38
C ALA A 363 -10.74 6.31 3.89
N SER A 364 -10.14 5.36 3.15
CA SER A 364 -10.17 3.93 3.50
C SER A 364 -9.41 3.65 4.79
N PHE A 365 -8.22 4.20 4.99
CA PHE A 365 -7.44 4.02 6.22
C PHE A 365 -8.19 4.55 7.45
N ALA A 366 -8.85 5.70 7.34
CA ALA A 366 -9.69 6.23 8.42
C ALA A 366 -10.83 5.26 8.78
N ARG A 367 -11.47 4.63 7.79
CA ARG A 367 -12.54 3.65 8.01
C ARG A 367 -12.03 2.32 8.57
N VAL A 368 -10.78 1.93 8.24
CA VAL A 368 -10.14 0.77 8.86
C VAL A 368 -9.94 0.98 10.37
N TYR A 369 -9.53 2.17 10.81
CA TYR A 369 -9.49 2.51 12.25
C TYR A 369 -10.88 2.42 12.90
N GLU A 370 -11.91 2.93 12.24
CA GLU A 370 -13.30 2.88 12.72
C GLU A 370 -13.81 1.42 12.84
N LEU A 371 -13.47 0.56 11.88
CA LEU A 371 -13.76 -0.87 11.94
C LEU A 371 -13.01 -1.58 13.08
N ALA A 372 -11.75 -1.24 13.31
CA ALA A 372 -10.99 -1.80 14.43
C ALA A 372 -11.61 -1.42 15.79
N ASP A 373 -12.00 -0.16 15.94
CA ASP A 373 -12.71 0.33 17.13
C ASP A 373 -14.07 -0.38 17.30
N ARG A 374 -14.85 -0.57 16.21
CA ARG A 374 -16.15 -1.26 16.20
C ARG A 374 -16.04 -2.71 16.70
N HIS A 375 -15.02 -3.44 16.27
CA HIS A 375 -14.84 -4.84 16.62
C HIS A 375 -13.99 -5.04 17.90
N GLY A 376 -13.39 -3.97 18.44
CA GLY A 376 -12.53 -4.02 19.62
C GLY A 376 -11.29 -4.88 19.41
N VAL A 377 -10.67 -4.81 18.21
CA VAL A 377 -9.47 -5.56 17.84
C VAL A 377 -8.22 -4.69 17.84
N ASN A 378 -7.06 -5.32 17.91
CA ASN A 378 -5.78 -4.63 18.04
C ASN A 378 -5.13 -4.38 16.68
N LEU A 379 -5.56 -3.34 15.96
CA LEU A 379 -4.96 -2.92 14.69
C LEU A 379 -3.54 -2.37 14.92
N GLU A 380 -2.54 -3.01 14.35
CA GLU A 380 -1.13 -2.61 14.38
C GLU A 380 -0.69 -1.97 13.06
N GLY A 381 -1.08 -2.55 11.92
CA GLY A 381 -0.61 -2.12 10.60
C GLY A 381 -1.67 -2.18 9.50
N ILE A 382 -1.57 -1.23 8.57
CA ILE A 382 -2.29 -1.17 7.30
C ILE A 382 -1.23 -1.00 6.22
N LEU A 383 -0.88 -2.08 5.54
CA LEU A 383 0.21 -2.11 4.60
C LEU A 383 -0.27 -1.74 3.19
N THR A 384 0.40 -0.77 2.60
CA THR A 384 0.24 -0.43 1.19
C THR A 384 1.23 -1.25 0.36
N TRP A 385 0.71 -2.08 -0.56
CA TRP A 385 1.51 -2.87 -1.49
C TRP A 385 1.80 -2.04 -2.74
N ALA A 386 2.64 -1.03 -2.57
CA ALA A 386 3.10 -0.14 -3.62
C ALA A 386 4.52 0.33 -3.30
N PHE A 387 5.41 0.26 -4.28
CA PHE A 387 6.79 0.69 -4.13
C PHE A 387 7.22 1.52 -5.34
N THR A 388 8.12 1.02 -6.18
CA THR A 388 8.50 1.59 -7.47
C THR A 388 8.87 0.44 -8.42
N PHE A 389 8.79 0.70 -9.72
CA PHE A 389 9.23 -0.23 -10.75
C PHE A 389 10.39 0.40 -11.52
N GLU A 390 11.51 -0.29 -11.53
CA GLU A 390 12.71 0.13 -12.27
C GLU A 390 12.53 -0.14 -13.78
N ASP A 391 13.22 0.63 -14.61
CA ASP A 391 13.26 0.48 -16.06
C ASP A 391 11.87 0.53 -16.76
N GLN A 392 10.91 1.24 -16.17
CA GLN A 392 9.59 1.43 -16.75
C GLN A 392 9.42 2.86 -17.28
N PRO A 393 8.49 3.08 -18.25
CA PRO A 393 8.15 4.43 -18.67
C PRO A 393 7.63 5.28 -17.50
N TYR A 394 7.88 6.59 -17.57
CA TYR A 394 7.34 7.54 -16.60
C TYR A 394 5.81 7.43 -16.54
N PHE A 395 5.27 7.40 -15.33
CA PHE A 395 3.83 7.35 -15.06
C PHE A 395 3.08 6.25 -15.83
N ALA A 396 3.71 5.09 -16.01
CA ALA A 396 3.16 3.97 -16.80
C ALA A 396 1.86 3.35 -16.24
N GLY A 397 1.35 3.82 -15.10
CA GLY A 397 0.08 3.37 -14.53
C GLY A 397 0.22 2.12 -13.66
N PHE A 398 1.41 1.78 -13.20
CA PHE A 398 1.62 0.78 -12.14
C PHE A 398 1.15 1.33 -10.78
N ARG A 399 0.77 0.45 -9.85
CA ARG A 399 0.52 0.85 -8.47
C ARG A 399 1.84 1.01 -7.75
N GLN A 400 2.28 2.24 -7.61
CA GLN A 400 3.57 2.62 -7.05
C GLN A 400 3.48 3.94 -6.28
N LEU A 401 4.47 4.22 -5.45
CA LEU A 401 4.59 5.46 -4.68
C LEU A 401 5.45 6.51 -5.40
N ALA A 402 6.35 6.04 -6.27
CA ALA A 402 7.18 6.90 -7.11
C ALA A 402 7.36 6.27 -8.50
N SER A 403 7.46 7.09 -9.53
CA SER A 403 7.73 6.71 -10.92
C SER A 403 9.10 7.24 -11.33
N ASN A 404 10.08 6.34 -11.55
CA ASN A 404 11.45 6.73 -11.91
C ASN A 404 12.03 7.81 -10.98
N GLY A 405 11.85 7.61 -9.66
CA GLY A 405 12.33 8.53 -8.64
C GLY A 405 11.50 9.82 -8.46
N ILE A 406 10.41 10.00 -9.21
CA ILE A 406 9.46 11.11 -9.06
C ILE A 406 8.28 10.65 -8.18
N ASP A 407 8.03 11.36 -7.10
CA ASP A 407 6.98 11.04 -6.15
C ASP A 407 5.59 11.21 -6.73
N LEU A 408 4.72 10.22 -6.47
CA LEU A 408 3.30 10.30 -6.84
C LEU A 408 2.47 10.95 -5.71
N PRO A 409 1.30 11.50 -6.03
CA PRO A 409 0.44 12.16 -5.03
C PRO A 409 0.16 11.30 -3.80
N VAL A 410 0.02 9.99 -3.95
CA VAL A 410 -0.29 9.06 -2.85
C VAL A 410 0.83 8.98 -1.80
N LEU A 411 2.10 9.12 -2.17
CA LEU A 411 3.20 9.16 -1.20
C LEU A 411 3.06 10.34 -0.23
N ASN A 412 2.49 11.44 -0.69
CA ASN A 412 2.26 12.61 0.15
C ASN A 412 1.17 12.41 1.22
N VAL A 413 0.23 11.47 1.03
CA VAL A 413 -0.70 11.08 2.10
C VAL A 413 0.06 10.45 3.27
N PHE A 414 1.04 9.59 3.00
CA PHE A 414 1.87 8.98 4.04
C PHE A 414 2.77 10.02 4.73
N ARG A 415 3.26 11.03 4.00
CA ARG A 415 3.93 12.18 4.61
C ARG A 415 3.00 12.99 5.52
N MET A 416 1.72 13.11 5.16
CA MET A 416 0.71 13.75 6.01
C MET A 416 0.43 12.90 7.25
N PHE A 417 0.22 11.59 7.12
CA PHE A 417 0.07 10.69 8.27
C PHE A 417 1.27 10.74 9.21
N GLY A 418 2.49 10.83 8.68
CA GLY A 418 3.73 10.94 9.47
C GLY A 418 3.82 12.19 10.35
N LYS A 419 2.95 13.19 10.09
CA LYS A 419 2.84 14.41 10.90
C LYS A 419 1.75 14.31 11.98
N MET A 420 0.99 13.22 12.02
CA MET A 420 -0.07 12.98 12.99
C MET A 420 0.45 12.11 14.14
N GLU A 421 0.40 12.65 15.34
CA GLU A 421 0.91 12.00 16.57
C GLU A 421 -0.01 12.24 17.76
N GLY A 422 0.23 11.53 18.87
CA GLY A 422 -0.48 11.70 20.13
C GLY A 422 -1.79 10.90 20.17
N ASP A 423 -2.86 11.53 20.63
CA ASP A 423 -4.17 10.88 20.75
C ASP A 423 -5.13 11.31 19.63
N ARG A 424 -5.86 10.35 19.08
CA ARG A 424 -6.99 10.66 18.21
C ARG A 424 -8.05 11.41 19.03
N VAL A 425 -8.63 12.45 18.42
CA VAL A 425 -9.73 13.22 19.00
C VAL A 425 -11.00 13.10 18.15
N ALA A 426 -12.14 13.37 18.76
CA ALA A 426 -13.42 13.20 18.09
C ALA A 426 -13.60 14.16 16.92
N VAL A 427 -14.11 13.65 15.81
CA VAL A 427 -14.43 14.40 14.60
C VAL A 427 -15.84 14.05 14.13
N ILE A 428 -16.61 15.07 13.75
CA ILE A 428 -17.94 14.94 13.16
C ILE A 428 -18.00 15.81 11.90
N SER A 429 -18.52 15.28 10.82
CA SER A 429 -18.74 16.02 9.58
C SER A 429 -20.19 15.95 9.12
N THR A 430 -20.70 17.06 8.59
CA THR A 430 -22.04 17.13 7.99
C THR A 430 -22.15 16.40 6.65
N ALA A 431 -21.01 16.08 6.03
CA ALA A 431 -20.92 15.37 4.75
C ALA A 431 -20.12 14.05 4.84
N ALA A 432 -20.05 13.46 6.04
CA ALA A 432 -19.45 12.14 6.19
C ALA A 432 -20.38 11.05 5.64
N ALA A 433 -19.87 10.18 4.79
CA ALA A 433 -20.56 8.94 4.46
C ALA A 433 -20.53 8.01 5.69
N GLY A 434 -21.68 7.48 6.09
CA GLY A 434 -21.75 6.53 7.20
C GLY A 434 -21.02 5.21 6.87
N LEU A 435 -20.33 4.62 7.85
CA LEU A 435 -19.56 3.40 7.64
C LEU A 435 -20.40 2.25 7.06
N ASP A 436 -21.63 2.05 7.54
CA ASP A 436 -22.51 0.99 7.04
C ASP A 436 -22.97 1.22 5.59
N ALA A 437 -23.17 2.48 5.20
CA ALA A 437 -23.45 2.84 3.82
C ALA A 437 -22.22 2.58 2.93
N MET A 438 -21.03 2.92 3.39
CA MET A 438 -19.79 2.64 2.66
C MET A 438 -19.53 1.14 2.51
N LEU A 439 -19.77 0.35 3.55
CA LEU A 439 -19.68 -1.12 3.50
C LEU A 439 -20.64 -1.72 2.47
N LYS A 440 -21.83 -1.14 2.34
CA LYS A 440 -22.87 -1.62 1.42
C LYS A 440 -22.60 -1.18 -0.02
N ASP A 441 -22.46 0.11 -0.25
CA ASP A 441 -22.56 0.73 -1.56
C ASP A 441 -21.30 1.51 -2.00
N GLY A 442 -20.32 1.71 -1.09
CA GLY A 442 -19.19 2.63 -1.33
C GLY A 442 -19.65 4.10 -1.21
N VAL A 443 -18.91 4.99 -1.88
CA VAL A 443 -19.23 6.43 -1.93
C VAL A 443 -19.68 6.78 -3.35
N ARG A 444 -20.96 6.54 -3.65
CA ARG A 444 -21.55 6.68 -5.01
C ARG A 444 -22.78 7.59 -5.06
N ALA A 445 -23.22 8.10 -3.92
CA ALA A 445 -24.33 9.01 -3.86
C ALA A 445 -23.98 10.40 -4.44
N ALA A 446 -24.96 11.23 -4.68
CA ALA A 446 -24.73 12.61 -5.11
C ALA A 446 -23.81 13.38 -4.13
N THR A 447 -23.82 13.00 -2.86
CA THR A 447 -22.96 13.59 -1.83
C THR A 447 -21.70 12.75 -1.67
N PRO A 448 -20.48 13.31 -1.85
CA PRO A 448 -19.21 12.64 -1.58
C PRO A 448 -18.99 12.44 -0.07
N ASP A 449 -17.95 11.67 0.29
CA ASP A 449 -17.45 11.60 1.66
C ASP A 449 -16.45 12.73 1.91
N VAL A 450 -16.91 13.80 2.56
CA VAL A 450 -16.04 14.87 3.05
C VAL A 450 -15.93 14.74 4.55
N HIS A 451 -14.78 14.25 5.02
CA HIS A 451 -14.57 13.94 6.43
C HIS A 451 -13.12 14.18 6.84
N ALA A 452 -12.79 13.94 8.10
CA ALA A 452 -11.44 14.07 8.61
C ALA A 452 -11.17 13.08 9.75
N ILE A 453 -9.87 12.85 9.99
CA ILE A 453 -9.36 12.33 11.26
C ILE A 453 -8.48 13.41 11.90
N ALA A 454 -8.40 13.41 13.23
CA ALA A 454 -7.60 14.39 13.94
C ALA A 454 -6.83 13.77 15.09
N SER A 455 -5.65 14.33 15.36
CA SER A 455 -4.77 13.91 16.48
C SER A 455 -4.21 15.11 17.22
N LEU A 456 -4.05 14.94 18.53
CA LEU A 456 -3.57 15.98 19.42
C LEU A 456 -2.34 15.47 20.19
N THR A 457 -1.26 16.23 20.12
CA THR A 457 -0.04 15.99 20.92
C THR A 457 0.51 17.31 21.44
N GLY A 458 0.83 17.38 22.75
CA GLY A 458 1.44 18.57 23.34
C GLY A 458 0.66 19.85 22.98
N LYS A 459 1.30 20.70 22.15
CA LYS A 459 0.76 21.99 21.69
C LYS A 459 0.38 21.97 20.20
N ARG A 460 0.13 20.82 19.61
CA ARG A 460 -0.19 20.67 18.19
C ARG A 460 -1.44 19.81 17.98
N LEU A 461 -2.40 20.33 17.24
CA LEU A 461 -3.53 19.59 16.67
C LEU A 461 -3.25 19.39 15.17
N ALA A 462 -3.32 18.15 14.71
CA ALA A 462 -3.25 17.80 13.30
C ALA A 462 -4.62 17.29 12.84
N VAL A 463 -5.12 17.80 11.71
CA VAL A 463 -6.42 17.41 11.12
C VAL A 463 -6.21 17.06 9.66
N LEU A 464 -6.37 15.79 9.31
CA LEU A 464 -6.31 15.30 7.92
C LEU A 464 -7.72 15.20 7.39
N ALA A 465 -8.09 16.08 6.46
CA ALA A 465 -9.37 16.11 5.78
C ALA A 465 -9.25 15.62 4.34
N TRP A 466 -10.30 14.95 3.86
CA TRP A 466 -10.40 14.47 2.47
C TRP A 466 -11.77 14.79 1.87
N HIS A 467 -11.79 14.84 0.54
CA HIS A 467 -13.00 14.92 -0.26
C HIS A 467 -12.98 13.76 -1.26
N TYR A 468 -13.63 12.66 -0.90
CA TYR A 468 -13.58 11.40 -1.64
C TYR A 468 -14.93 11.04 -2.29
N HIS A 469 -14.86 10.44 -3.48
CA HIS A 469 -15.97 9.80 -4.17
C HIS A 469 -15.45 8.61 -4.99
N ASP A 470 -16.21 7.51 -5.11
CA ASP A 470 -15.79 6.34 -5.88
C ASP A 470 -15.62 6.63 -7.38
N ASP A 471 -16.39 7.54 -7.96
CA ASP A 471 -16.29 7.88 -9.38
C ASP A 471 -15.28 9.00 -9.60
N ASP A 472 -14.30 8.71 -10.48
CA ASP A 472 -13.28 9.68 -10.92
C ASP A 472 -13.84 10.57 -12.03
N VAL A 473 -14.74 11.45 -11.64
CA VAL A 473 -15.39 12.45 -12.49
C VAL A 473 -15.34 13.83 -11.84
N PRO A 474 -15.34 14.90 -12.63
CA PRO A 474 -15.45 16.26 -12.09
C PRO A 474 -16.67 16.40 -11.17
N GLY A 475 -16.57 17.24 -10.17
CA GLY A 475 -17.65 17.52 -9.24
C GLY A 475 -17.40 18.80 -8.43
N PRO A 476 -18.42 19.31 -7.72
CA PRO A 476 -18.30 20.53 -6.96
C PRO A 476 -17.28 20.41 -5.82
N SER A 477 -16.61 21.49 -5.50
CA SER A 477 -15.76 21.61 -4.32
C SER A 477 -16.59 21.68 -3.04
N ALA A 478 -15.98 21.35 -1.91
CA ALA A 478 -16.58 21.56 -0.59
C ALA A 478 -16.08 22.90 0.00
N ASP A 479 -17.00 23.81 0.36
CA ASP A 479 -16.67 24.96 1.18
C ASP A 479 -16.68 24.52 2.64
N LEU A 480 -15.48 24.31 3.19
CA LEU A 480 -15.26 23.68 4.47
C LEU A 480 -15.08 24.70 5.58
N ASP A 481 -16.02 24.68 6.56
CA ASP A 481 -15.83 25.26 7.88
C ASP A 481 -15.23 24.19 8.82
N LEU A 482 -13.93 24.26 9.07
CA LEU A 482 -13.27 23.40 10.05
C LEU A 482 -13.37 24.06 11.42
N LYS A 483 -14.32 23.60 12.25
CA LYS A 483 -14.57 24.09 13.60
C LYS A 483 -13.74 23.31 14.61
N LEU A 484 -12.83 24.00 15.29
CA LEU A 484 -12.00 23.45 16.36
C LEU A 484 -12.60 23.87 17.69
N VAL A 485 -12.93 22.92 18.55
CA VAL A 485 -13.49 23.18 19.88
C VAL A 485 -12.70 22.40 20.95
N GLY A 486 -12.83 22.84 22.21
CA GLY A 486 -12.12 22.19 23.32
C GLY A 486 -10.59 22.28 23.24
N LEU A 487 -10.07 23.29 22.53
CA LEU A 487 -8.64 23.54 22.46
C LEU A 487 -8.04 23.76 23.87
N PRO A 488 -6.83 23.27 24.17
CA PRO A 488 -6.20 23.45 25.48
C PRO A 488 -5.92 24.92 25.86
N VAL A 489 -5.95 25.81 24.87
CA VAL A 489 -5.77 27.26 25.04
C VAL A 489 -7.12 27.97 25.00
N GLU A 490 -7.44 28.77 26.04
CA GLU A 490 -8.72 29.47 26.13
C GLU A 490 -8.80 30.65 25.15
N LYS A 491 -7.72 31.44 25.10
CA LYS A 491 -7.62 32.65 24.27
C LYS A 491 -6.18 32.89 23.84
N GLY A 492 -5.98 33.28 22.59
CA GLY A 492 -4.65 33.62 22.08
C GLY A 492 -4.54 33.51 20.57
N ALA A 493 -3.31 33.43 20.11
CA ALA A 493 -3.00 33.17 18.71
C ALA A 493 -2.42 31.76 18.59
N ALA A 494 -2.93 31.00 17.64
CA ALA A 494 -2.31 29.81 17.13
C ALA A 494 -1.81 30.07 15.71
N THR A 495 -0.97 29.18 15.20
CA THR A 495 -0.53 29.22 13.80
C THR A 495 -1.11 28.01 13.09
N VAL A 496 -1.83 28.23 11.99
CA VAL A 496 -2.30 27.17 11.11
C VAL A 496 -1.44 27.07 9.87
N ARG A 497 -1.04 25.85 9.52
CA ARG A 497 -0.38 25.52 8.25
C ARG A 497 -1.19 24.46 7.55
N GLU A 498 -1.48 24.65 6.27
CA GLU A 498 -2.14 23.67 5.43
C GLU A 498 -1.13 23.04 4.45
N TYR A 499 -1.11 21.70 4.42
CA TYR A 499 -0.49 20.91 3.36
C TYR A 499 -1.60 20.38 2.44
N ARG A 500 -1.36 20.40 1.12
CA ARG A 500 -2.41 20.10 0.15
C ARG A 500 -1.95 19.09 -0.91
N ILE A 501 -2.84 18.14 -1.18
CA ILE A 501 -2.78 17.27 -2.37
C ILE A 501 -4.05 17.55 -3.17
N ASP A 502 -3.90 18.08 -4.38
CA ASP A 502 -4.98 18.30 -5.34
C ASP A 502 -4.41 18.30 -6.77
N HIS A 503 -5.18 18.78 -7.73
CA HIS A 503 -4.75 18.87 -9.13
C HIS A 503 -3.42 19.64 -9.28
N ASP A 504 -3.23 20.72 -8.54
CA ASP A 504 -2.13 21.67 -8.71
C ASP A 504 -1.01 21.54 -7.65
N HIS A 505 -1.28 20.84 -6.54
CA HIS A 505 -0.37 20.75 -5.40
C HIS A 505 0.02 19.28 -5.09
N SER A 506 1.32 19.07 -4.80
CA SER A 506 1.89 17.76 -4.47
C SER A 506 1.60 16.69 -5.55
N ASN A 507 1.65 17.08 -6.82
CA ASN A 507 1.16 16.29 -7.95
C ASN A 507 2.07 16.41 -9.18
N ALA A 508 3.11 15.58 -9.21
CA ALA A 508 4.04 15.52 -10.34
C ALA A 508 3.38 15.02 -11.64
N HIS A 509 2.34 14.19 -11.55
CA HIS A 509 1.67 13.66 -12.74
C HIS A 509 0.97 14.77 -13.54
N THR A 510 0.24 15.67 -12.88
CA THR A 510 -0.35 16.84 -13.55
C THR A 510 0.73 17.75 -14.17
N ALA A 511 1.83 17.97 -13.45
CA ALA A 511 2.94 18.73 -14.00
C ALA A 511 3.55 18.07 -15.25
N TRP A 512 3.70 16.73 -15.24
CA TRP A 512 4.18 15.97 -16.39
C TRP A 512 3.23 16.06 -17.60
N LEU A 513 1.92 15.97 -17.37
CA LEU A 513 0.91 16.18 -18.41
C LEU A 513 1.00 17.59 -19.01
N ALA A 514 1.16 18.62 -18.17
CA ALA A 514 1.31 20.01 -18.58
C ALA A 514 2.58 20.25 -19.44
N MET A 515 3.64 19.44 -19.23
CA MET A 515 4.85 19.46 -20.04
C MET A 515 4.72 18.72 -21.39
N GLY A 516 3.54 18.21 -21.73
CA GLY A 516 3.29 17.42 -22.94
C GLY A 516 3.70 15.95 -22.82
N SER A 517 3.75 15.41 -21.61
CA SER A 517 4.04 14.00 -21.31
C SER A 517 5.35 13.48 -21.91
N PRO A 518 6.50 14.14 -21.63
CA PRO A 518 7.77 13.76 -22.23
C PRO A 518 8.14 12.32 -21.83
N PRO A 519 8.43 11.40 -22.79
CA PRO A 519 8.82 10.03 -22.46
C PRO A 519 10.21 9.95 -21.80
N LEU A 520 11.05 10.94 -22.04
CA LEU A 520 12.37 11.13 -21.43
C LEU A 520 12.50 12.61 -21.04
N PRO A 521 12.14 12.98 -19.81
CA PRO A 521 12.29 14.36 -19.32
C PRO A 521 13.74 14.85 -19.38
N THR A 522 13.95 16.10 -19.78
CA THR A 522 15.26 16.74 -19.63
C THR A 522 15.62 16.89 -18.14
N ALA A 523 16.87 17.22 -17.82
CA ALA A 523 17.29 17.46 -16.42
C ALA A 523 16.45 18.55 -15.75
N GLU A 524 16.13 19.63 -16.47
CA GLU A 524 15.28 20.72 -15.98
C GLU A 524 13.83 20.27 -15.75
N GLN A 525 13.28 19.48 -16.68
CA GLN A 525 11.95 18.91 -16.55
C GLN A 525 11.90 17.92 -15.37
N TYR A 526 12.91 17.05 -15.25
CA TYR A 526 13.00 16.12 -14.12
C TYR A 526 13.03 16.85 -12.78
N ALA A 527 13.89 17.87 -12.64
CA ALA A 527 13.97 18.68 -11.42
C ALA A 527 12.65 19.43 -11.11
N ALA A 528 11.91 19.84 -12.14
CA ALA A 528 10.58 20.44 -11.97
C ALA A 528 9.55 19.42 -11.50
N LEU A 529 9.58 18.19 -12.04
CA LEU A 529 8.72 17.09 -11.61
C LEU A 529 9.03 16.65 -10.17
N GLU A 530 10.30 16.56 -9.79
CA GLU A 530 10.69 16.27 -8.40
C GLU A 530 10.08 17.30 -7.43
N ARG A 531 10.19 18.59 -7.75
CA ARG A 531 9.60 19.66 -6.92
C ARG A 531 8.08 19.55 -6.86
N ALA A 532 7.41 19.29 -7.98
CA ALA A 532 5.97 19.15 -8.05
C ALA A 532 5.44 17.91 -7.28
N GLY A 533 6.27 16.86 -7.16
CA GLY A 533 5.94 15.66 -6.39
C GLY A 533 6.08 15.81 -4.87
N GLN A 534 6.78 16.84 -4.39
CA GLN A 534 6.95 17.02 -2.95
C GLN A 534 5.68 17.51 -2.26
N LEU A 535 5.55 17.18 -0.96
CA LEU A 535 4.43 17.67 -0.14
C LEU A 535 4.45 19.20 -0.03
N ALA A 536 3.53 19.85 -0.70
CA ALA A 536 3.42 21.30 -0.76
C ALA A 536 2.53 21.87 0.35
N THR A 537 2.86 23.07 0.83
CA THR A 537 1.95 23.89 1.65
C THR A 537 1.08 24.76 0.76
N LEU A 538 -0.19 24.93 1.15
CA LEU A 538 -1.09 25.91 0.53
C LEU A 538 -0.91 27.26 1.20
N GLY A 539 -0.08 28.09 0.59
CA GLY A 539 0.29 29.40 1.13
C GLY A 539 1.24 29.35 2.33
N GLU A 540 1.45 30.51 2.93
CA GLU A 540 2.25 30.67 4.14
C GLU A 540 1.45 30.34 5.41
N PRO A 541 2.09 29.95 6.52
CA PRO A 541 1.41 29.76 7.79
C PRO A 541 0.66 31.02 8.21
N ALA A 542 -0.61 30.87 8.58
CA ALA A 542 -1.47 31.99 8.95
C ALA A 542 -1.76 32.02 10.46
N ALA A 543 -1.92 33.22 11.00
CA ALA A 543 -2.38 33.40 12.37
C ALA A 543 -3.85 32.97 12.50
N LEU A 544 -4.13 32.14 13.50
CA LEU A 544 -5.47 31.67 13.83
C LEU A 544 -5.86 32.19 15.21
N LYS A 545 -6.92 33.00 15.26
CA LYS A 545 -7.46 33.52 16.52
C LYS A 545 -8.22 32.44 17.27
N VAL A 546 -7.85 32.21 18.53
CA VAL A 546 -8.54 31.31 19.44
C VAL A 546 -9.33 32.14 20.46
N GLU A 547 -10.61 31.84 20.60
CA GLU A 547 -11.52 32.47 21.60
C GLU A 547 -12.42 31.40 22.22
N ASN A 548 -12.56 31.42 23.54
CA ASN A 548 -13.37 30.44 24.29
C ASN A 548 -13.04 29.00 23.92
N HIS A 549 -11.74 28.62 23.89
CA HIS A 549 -11.26 27.30 23.48
C HIS A 549 -11.67 26.86 22.06
N SER A 550 -11.95 27.81 21.18
CA SER A 550 -12.47 27.52 19.84
C SER A 550 -11.79 28.37 18.77
N ALA A 551 -11.72 27.82 17.56
CA ALA A 551 -11.26 28.50 16.36
C ALA A 551 -11.97 27.93 15.12
N ILE A 552 -11.97 28.67 14.01
CA ILE A 552 -12.51 28.23 12.72
C ILE A 552 -11.46 28.47 11.64
N VAL A 553 -11.24 27.45 10.81
CA VAL A 553 -10.46 27.54 9.57
C VAL A 553 -11.43 27.35 8.41
N GLN A 554 -11.42 28.29 7.45
CA GLN A 554 -12.27 28.22 6.26
C GLN A 554 -11.40 27.94 5.04
N VAL A 555 -11.79 26.94 4.24
CA VAL A 555 -11.05 26.51 3.06
C VAL A 555 -11.98 25.84 2.05
N THR A 556 -11.69 26.02 0.77
CA THR A 556 -12.33 25.26 -0.30
C THR A 556 -11.51 23.98 -0.56
N LEU A 557 -12.14 22.81 -0.44
CA LEU A 557 -11.53 21.49 -0.66
C LEU A 557 -12.05 20.90 -1.97
N PRO A 558 -11.25 20.90 -3.05
CA PRO A 558 -11.65 20.31 -4.33
C PRO A 558 -11.97 18.82 -4.22
N ARG A 559 -12.77 18.32 -5.16
CA ARG A 559 -13.04 16.88 -5.27
C ARG A 559 -11.71 16.10 -5.45
N GLN A 560 -11.59 14.97 -4.78
CA GLN A 560 -10.41 14.11 -4.71
C GLN A 560 -9.16 14.80 -4.08
N ALA A 561 -9.35 15.90 -3.36
CA ALA A 561 -8.27 16.53 -2.61
C ALA A 561 -8.12 15.94 -1.20
N VAL A 562 -6.91 16.08 -0.67
CA VAL A 562 -6.56 15.78 0.73
C VAL A 562 -5.80 16.97 1.30
N SER A 563 -6.20 17.44 2.49
CA SER A 563 -5.52 18.50 3.22
C SER A 563 -5.17 18.08 4.63
N LEU A 564 -3.94 18.40 5.04
CA LEU A 564 -3.53 18.31 6.43
C LEU A 564 -3.36 19.71 7.01
N PHE A 565 -4.12 20.01 8.05
CA PHE A 565 -3.98 21.21 8.86
C PHE A 565 -3.18 20.89 10.11
N THR A 566 -2.08 21.60 10.32
CA THR A 566 -1.34 21.58 11.60
C THR A 566 -1.57 22.90 12.30
N ILE A 567 -2.16 22.84 13.49
CA ILE A 567 -2.50 23.99 14.32
C ILE A 567 -1.60 23.93 15.56
N GLU A 568 -0.76 24.97 15.73
CA GLU A 568 0.21 25.04 16.82
C GLU A 568 -0.04 26.31 17.66
N TRP A 569 0.03 26.17 18.98
CA TRP A 569 -0.08 27.28 19.94
C TRP A 569 1.11 27.29 20.89
N GLN A 570 1.41 28.48 21.44
CA GLN A 570 2.55 28.71 22.37
C GLN A 570 2.31 28.15 23.76
#